data_922399331403ce2d3aaeff16564e0db0
#
_entry.id   922399331403ce2d3aaeff16564e0db0
#
_cell.length_a   1.000
_cell.length_b   1.000
_cell.length_c   1.000
_cell.angle_alpha   90.00
_cell.angle_beta   90.00
_cell.angle_gamma   90.00
#
_symmetry.space_group_name_H-M   'P 1'
#
loop_
_entity.id
_entity.type
_entity.pdbx_description
1 polymer ?
#
loop_
_entity_poly.entity_id
_entity_poly.type
_entity_poly.pdbx_seq_one_letter_code
_entity_poly.pdbx_strand_id
1 'polypeptide(L)'
;MKLITLFSRSHCSGDVLRVLNVVMLLTVWLIYQPDTANASGGESVLDRIGHATEKYDSYAVKAVQPLPDETVLSKERYQGGTFRVLARKQEIKRFRCSSCHNEKPVTVNKGVELTHGDINLSHGQPGALSCIDCHHPEKRDFLEDKKGNTIDLDHSYQLCGQCHFRQKSDWLGGAHGKRTKYWAGERVIFNCTTCHDPHSPRFEKRFPATYSPPIN
;
A
#
# COMPACT_ATOMS: atom_id res chain seq x y z
N MET A 1 -0.37 19.53 -111.28
CA MET A 1 0.64 19.46 -110.17
C MET A 1 -0.20 19.68 -108.89
N LYS A 2 -0.32 18.58 -108.12
CA LYS A 2 -0.92 18.66 -106.76
C LYS A 2 0.05 17.97 -105.78
N LEU A 3 0.57 18.75 -104.84
CA LEU A 3 1.39 18.28 -103.74
C LEU A 3 0.48 17.62 -102.70
N ILE A 4 0.80 16.41 -102.36
CA ILE A 4 0.12 15.68 -101.26
C ILE A 4 1.05 15.79 -100.06
N THR A 5 0.61 16.49 -99.01
CA THR A 5 1.29 16.53 -97.71
C THR A 5 0.79 15.40 -96.88
N LEU A 6 1.67 14.47 -96.51
CA LEU A 6 1.42 13.39 -95.51
C LEU A 6 1.58 13.95 -94.11
N PHE A 7 0.50 13.93 -93.34
CA PHE A 7 0.50 14.21 -91.93
C PHE A 7 0.69 12.93 -91.18
N SER A 8 1.89 12.71 -90.60
CA SER A 8 2.18 11.64 -89.67
C SER A 8 1.59 12.02 -88.32
N ARG A 9 0.55 11.36 -87.86
CA ARG A 9 0.07 11.47 -86.47
C ARG A 9 0.93 10.54 -85.60
N SER A 10 1.75 11.13 -84.78
CA SER A 10 2.44 10.40 -83.72
C SER A 10 1.49 10.02 -82.60
N HIS A 11 1.21 8.72 -82.45
CA HIS A 11 0.41 8.12 -81.40
C HIS A 11 1.20 7.93 -80.08
N CYS A 12 1.99 8.92 -79.64
CA CYS A 12 2.90 8.72 -78.51
C CYS A 12 2.41 9.35 -77.20
N SER A 13 1.18 9.90 -77.15
CA SER A 13 0.75 10.67 -75.95
C SER A 13 0.01 9.80 -74.92
N GLY A 14 -0.59 8.69 -75.33
CA GLY A 14 -1.41 7.88 -74.41
C GLY A 14 -0.62 6.94 -73.52
N ASP A 15 0.46 6.40 -74.05
CA ASP A 15 1.25 5.40 -73.31
C ASP A 15 2.14 6.02 -72.24
N VAL A 16 2.66 7.21 -72.49
CA VAL A 16 3.43 7.97 -71.48
C VAL A 16 2.57 8.33 -70.26
N LEU A 17 1.33 8.72 -70.53
CA LEU A 17 0.39 9.09 -69.45
C LEU A 17 -0.05 7.87 -68.63
N ARG A 18 -0.18 6.70 -69.27
CA ARG A 18 -0.45 5.40 -68.58
C ARG A 18 0.72 4.94 -67.72
N VAL A 19 1.92 5.06 -68.25
CA VAL A 19 3.16 4.69 -67.49
C VAL A 19 3.34 5.62 -66.30
N LEU A 20 3.11 6.94 -66.45
CA LEU A 20 3.17 7.89 -65.36
C LEU A 20 2.13 7.60 -64.28
N ASN A 21 0.86 7.24 -64.65
CA ASN A 21 -0.16 6.87 -63.67
C ASN A 21 0.18 5.56 -62.91
N VAL A 22 0.71 4.56 -63.61
CA VAL A 22 1.14 3.30 -62.98
C VAL A 22 2.32 3.54 -62.03
N VAL A 23 3.30 4.36 -62.43
CA VAL A 23 4.43 4.70 -61.56
C VAL A 23 3.95 5.51 -60.34
N MET A 24 3.02 6.46 -60.54
CA MET A 24 2.45 7.23 -59.44
C MET A 24 1.63 6.34 -58.48
N LEU A 25 0.85 5.38 -58.97
CA LEU A 25 0.12 4.44 -58.14
C LEU A 25 1.05 3.50 -57.37
N LEU A 26 2.14 3.04 -58.00
CA LEU A 26 3.17 2.23 -57.36
C LEU A 26 3.93 3.01 -56.25
N THR A 27 4.25 4.29 -56.52
CA THR A 27 4.89 5.10 -55.50
C THR A 27 3.98 5.42 -54.34
N VAL A 28 2.67 5.70 -54.59
CA VAL A 28 1.68 5.88 -53.54
C VAL A 28 1.49 4.58 -52.75
N TRP A 29 1.50 3.43 -53.42
CA TRP A 29 1.38 2.13 -52.73
C TRP A 29 2.61 1.80 -51.89
N LEU A 30 3.84 2.20 -52.35
CA LEU A 30 5.08 2.06 -51.59
C LEU A 30 5.15 3.02 -50.38
N ILE A 31 4.54 4.20 -50.49
CA ILE A 31 4.50 5.20 -49.38
C ILE A 31 3.40 4.86 -48.40
N TYR A 32 2.31 4.27 -48.88
CA TYR A 32 1.17 3.79 -48.06
C TYR A 32 1.26 2.30 -47.72
N GLN A 33 2.45 1.74 -47.60
CA GLN A 33 2.59 0.52 -46.85
C GLN A 33 2.18 0.89 -45.41
N PRO A 34 1.06 0.37 -44.84
CA PRO A 34 0.91 0.48 -43.43
C PRO A 34 2.20 -0.14 -42.86
N ASP A 35 2.95 0.64 -42.12
CA ASP A 35 3.94 0.07 -41.24
C ASP A 35 3.22 -1.07 -40.54
N THR A 36 3.43 -2.30 -40.99
CA THR A 36 3.30 -3.42 -40.10
C THR A 36 4.34 -3.07 -39.05
N ALA A 37 3.89 -2.30 -38.05
CA ALA A 37 4.66 -2.12 -36.87
C ALA A 37 5.03 -3.55 -36.49
N ASN A 38 6.25 -3.93 -36.84
CA ASN A 38 6.91 -5.00 -36.16
C ASN A 38 6.80 -4.56 -34.71
N ALA A 39 5.72 -5.00 -34.08
CA ALA A 39 5.66 -5.03 -32.64
C ALA A 39 6.98 -5.70 -32.32
N SER A 40 7.96 -4.85 -32.01
CA SER A 40 9.30 -5.25 -31.63
C SER A 40 9.10 -6.48 -30.79
N GLY A 41 9.70 -7.61 -31.08
CA GLY A 41 9.45 -8.93 -30.51
C GLY A 41 9.53 -8.99 -28.99
N GLY A 42 8.85 -8.05 -28.35
CA GLY A 42 8.56 -8.02 -26.95
C GLY A 42 7.54 -9.13 -26.69
N GLU A 43 7.98 -10.10 -25.94
CA GLU A 43 7.17 -11.16 -25.38
C GLU A 43 5.82 -10.58 -24.94
N SER A 44 4.71 -11.11 -25.40
CA SER A 44 3.38 -10.61 -25.03
C SER A 44 3.19 -10.72 -23.53
N VAL A 45 2.27 -9.93 -22.97
CA VAL A 45 1.93 -10.03 -21.53
C VAL A 45 1.48 -11.44 -21.20
N LEU A 46 0.77 -12.11 -22.11
CA LEU A 46 0.31 -13.48 -21.95
C LEU A 46 1.47 -14.48 -21.93
N ASP A 47 2.46 -14.30 -22.81
CA ASP A 47 3.65 -15.14 -22.83
C ASP A 47 4.45 -14.97 -21.53
N ARG A 48 4.62 -13.74 -21.06
CA ARG A 48 5.26 -13.47 -19.75
C ARG A 48 4.51 -14.09 -18.59
N ILE A 49 3.19 -14.03 -18.59
CA ILE A 49 2.36 -14.69 -17.58
C ILE A 49 2.50 -16.22 -17.72
N GLY A 50 2.47 -16.76 -18.93
CA GLY A 50 2.67 -18.18 -19.20
C GLY A 50 4.00 -18.67 -18.65
N HIS A 51 5.09 -18.00 -19.02
CA HIS A 51 6.43 -18.36 -18.51
C HIS A 51 6.57 -18.17 -16.99
N ALA A 52 5.90 -17.20 -16.39
CA ALA A 52 5.90 -17.02 -14.95
C ALA A 52 5.09 -18.12 -14.25
N THR A 53 3.98 -18.56 -14.83
CA THR A 53 3.13 -19.61 -14.26
C THR A 53 3.66 -21.01 -14.49
N GLU A 54 4.33 -21.28 -15.61
CA GLU A 54 4.98 -22.56 -15.87
C GLU A 54 6.07 -22.90 -14.83
N LYS A 55 6.74 -21.87 -14.30
CA LYS A 55 7.75 -22.01 -13.26
C LYS A 55 7.17 -21.93 -11.84
N TYR A 56 5.88 -21.65 -11.71
CA TYR A 56 5.25 -21.50 -10.42
C TYR A 56 4.77 -22.85 -9.91
N ASP A 57 5.52 -23.41 -8.98
CA ASP A 57 5.06 -24.56 -8.19
C ASP A 57 4.28 -24.03 -6.99
N SER A 58 2.97 -24.19 -7.02
CA SER A 58 2.09 -23.79 -5.91
C SER A 58 2.33 -24.60 -4.63
N TYR A 59 2.98 -25.74 -4.75
CA TYR A 59 3.35 -26.62 -3.63
C TYR A 59 4.79 -26.40 -3.14
N ALA A 60 5.62 -25.72 -3.94
CA ALA A 60 6.96 -25.34 -3.49
C ALA A 60 6.82 -24.27 -2.40
N VAL A 61 7.10 -24.67 -1.17
CA VAL A 61 7.22 -23.73 -0.05
C VAL A 61 8.47 -22.88 -0.32
N LYS A 62 8.30 -21.68 -0.83
CA LYS A 62 9.42 -20.74 -0.92
C LYS A 62 10.01 -20.55 0.47
N ALA A 63 11.33 -20.50 0.53
CA ALA A 63 12.04 -20.25 1.78
C ALA A 63 11.35 -19.11 2.54
N VAL A 64 10.88 -19.43 3.74
CA VAL A 64 10.20 -18.46 4.61
C VAL A 64 11.18 -17.35 4.86
N GLN A 65 10.88 -16.14 4.45
CA GLN A 65 11.71 -14.99 4.79
C GLN A 65 11.81 -14.91 6.32
N PRO A 66 13.00 -14.65 6.87
CA PRO A 66 13.15 -14.50 8.30
C PRO A 66 12.13 -13.46 8.81
N LEU A 67 11.54 -13.75 9.95
CA LEU A 67 10.67 -12.79 10.62
C LEU A 67 11.49 -11.56 10.97
N PRO A 68 10.92 -10.34 10.93
CA PRO A 68 11.57 -9.19 11.52
C PRO A 68 11.90 -9.50 12.99
N ASP A 69 13.10 -9.15 13.44
CA ASP A 69 13.56 -9.40 14.81
C ASP A 69 12.65 -8.78 15.87
N GLU A 70 11.91 -7.76 15.47
CA GLU A 70 11.02 -6.95 16.31
C GLU A 70 9.57 -7.40 16.23
N THR A 71 9.30 -8.69 16.36
CA THR A 71 7.93 -9.20 16.39
C THR A 71 7.63 -9.96 17.65
N VAL A 72 6.40 -9.82 18.15
CA VAL A 72 5.88 -10.58 19.28
C VAL A 72 4.73 -11.48 18.85
N LEU A 73 4.61 -12.65 19.48
CA LEU A 73 3.47 -13.53 19.24
C LEU A 73 2.20 -12.87 19.75
N SER A 74 1.16 -12.80 18.91
CA SER A 74 -0.13 -12.27 19.34
C SER A 74 -0.75 -13.12 20.44
N LYS A 75 -1.37 -12.46 21.41
CA LYS A 75 -2.21 -13.12 22.43
C LYS A 75 -3.62 -13.45 21.89
N GLU A 76 -3.97 -12.92 20.72
CA GLU A 76 -5.22 -13.22 20.03
C GLU A 76 -5.01 -14.37 19.04
N ARG A 77 -6.09 -15.10 18.79
CA ARG A 77 -6.16 -16.10 17.73
C ARG A 77 -7.19 -15.70 16.69
N TYR A 78 -6.95 -16.07 15.45
CA TYR A 78 -7.92 -15.88 14.39
C TYR A 78 -8.12 -17.19 13.63
N GLN A 79 -9.35 -17.67 13.55
CA GLN A 79 -9.70 -18.95 12.93
C GLN A 79 -8.84 -20.12 13.42
N GLY A 80 -8.52 -20.13 14.70
CA GLY A 80 -7.67 -21.17 15.34
C GLY A 80 -6.18 -21.00 15.12
N GLY A 81 -5.75 -20.10 14.24
CA GLY A 81 -4.34 -19.81 13.95
C GLY A 81 -3.74 -18.75 14.87
N THR A 82 -2.43 -18.83 15.02
CA THR A 82 -1.61 -17.82 15.69
C THR A 82 -0.99 -16.89 14.66
N PHE A 83 -0.63 -15.68 15.06
CA PHE A 83 0.06 -14.71 14.22
C PHE A 83 0.97 -13.82 15.05
N ARG A 84 1.83 -13.07 14.41
CA ARG A 84 2.75 -12.15 15.08
C ARG A 84 2.38 -10.69 14.81
N VAL A 85 2.78 -9.84 15.71
CA VAL A 85 2.56 -8.39 15.64
C VAL A 85 3.92 -7.70 15.73
N LEU A 86 4.11 -6.61 15.00
CA LEU A 86 5.32 -5.80 15.15
C LEU A 86 5.39 -5.24 16.57
N ALA A 87 6.56 -5.38 17.18
CA ALA A 87 6.86 -4.77 18.47
C ALA A 87 6.94 -3.24 18.31
N ARG A 88 6.64 -2.53 19.39
CA ARG A 88 6.60 -1.07 19.41
C ARG A 88 7.48 -0.45 20.51
N LYS A 89 7.82 -1.22 21.51
CA LYS A 89 8.57 -0.71 22.69
C LYS A 89 9.88 -0.04 22.32
N GLN A 90 10.60 -0.58 21.36
CA GLN A 90 11.90 -0.03 20.94
C GLN A 90 11.79 1.32 20.21
N GLU A 91 10.63 1.61 19.64
CA GLU A 91 10.37 2.89 18.97
C GLU A 91 9.87 3.99 19.90
N ILE A 92 9.60 3.66 21.16
CA ILE A 92 9.10 4.60 22.16
C ILE A 92 10.28 5.39 22.74
N LYS A 93 10.33 6.69 22.46
CA LYS A 93 11.46 7.58 22.83
C LYS A 93 11.82 7.55 24.33
N ARG A 94 10.87 7.32 25.21
CA ARG A 94 11.02 7.39 26.67
C ARG A 94 10.79 6.05 27.38
N PHE A 95 10.85 4.96 26.66
CA PHE A 95 10.80 3.64 27.25
C PHE A 95 12.20 3.28 27.81
N ARG A 96 12.34 2.81 29.04
CA ARG A 96 11.30 2.40 30.00
C ARG A 96 10.83 3.57 30.85
N CYS A 97 9.53 3.61 31.06
CA CYS A 97 8.91 4.64 31.90
C CYS A 97 9.32 4.49 33.37
N SER A 98 9.51 3.26 33.84
CA SER A 98 9.99 2.91 35.19
C SER A 98 11.36 3.50 35.53
N SER A 99 12.15 3.94 34.55
CA SER A 99 13.42 4.62 34.82
C SER A 99 13.23 5.95 35.55
N CYS A 100 12.09 6.62 35.32
CA CYS A 100 11.68 7.83 36.03
C CYS A 100 10.56 7.59 37.05
N HIS A 101 9.63 6.66 36.71
CA HIS A 101 8.47 6.29 37.55
C HIS A 101 8.80 5.07 38.42
N ASN A 102 9.77 5.21 39.28
CA ASN A 102 10.27 4.18 40.17
C ASN A 102 9.60 4.34 41.55
N GLU A 103 8.55 3.59 41.85
CA GLU A 103 7.89 3.45 43.15
C GLU A 103 7.52 4.76 43.91
N LYS A 104 7.95 5.92 43.42
CA LYS A 104 7.56 7.20 43.99
C LYS A 104 6.16 7.58 43.51
N PRO A 105 5.27 8.01 44.40
CA PRO A 105 3.97 8.50 44.02
C PRO A 105 4.13 9.70 43.07
N VAL A 106 3.61 9.58 41.88
CA VAL A 106 3.64 10.67 40.90
C VAL A 106 2.45 11.59 41.20
N THR A 107 2.78 12.77 41.68
CA THR A 107 1.77 13.83 41.81
C THR A 107 1.53 14.46 40.43
N VAL A 108 0.35 14.25 39.88
CA VAL A 108 0.00 14.54 38.47
C VAL A 108 0.01 16.04 38.11
N ASN A 109 0.17 16.96 39.07
CA ASN A 109 -0.24 18.36 38.88
C ASN A 109 0.79 19.33 38.26
N LYS A 110 2.07 19.04 38.24
CA LYS A 110 3.06 19.95 37.61
C LYS A 110 4.14 19.24 36.78
N GLY A 111 4.33 17.97 36.97
CA GLY A 111 5.37 17.20 36.25
C GLY A 111 4.99 16.83 34.81
N VAL A 112 3.68 16.77 34.52
CA VAL A 112 3.17 16.39 33.17
C VAL A 112 3.58 17.44 32.15
N GLU A 113 3.46 18.73 32.47
CA GLU A 113 3.83 19.83 31.57
C GLU A 113 5.35 19.87 31.28
N LEU A 114 6.18 19.47 32.24
CA LEU A 114 7.63 19.50 32.11
C LEU A 114 8.20 18.28 31.37
N THR A 115 7.60 17.10 31.61
CA THR A 115 8.15 15.81 31.12
C THR A 115 7.34 15.18 30.00
N HIS A 116 6.05 15.51 29.92
CA HIS A 116 5.09 15.00 28.94
C HIS A 116 4.31 16.10 28.22
N GLY A 117 4.82 17.34 28.22
CA GLY A 117 4.17 18.50 27.60
C GLY A 117 4.06 18.42 26.07
N ASP A 118 4.79 17.48 25.46
CA ASP A 118 4.68 17.15 24.03
C ASP A 118 3.52 16.18 23.72
N ILE A 119 2.84 15.65 24.75
CA ILE A 119 1.72 14.74 24.58
C ILE A 119 0.41 15.52 24.63
N ASN A 120 -0.26 15.57 23.49
CA ASN A 120 -1.60 16.15 23.38
C ASN A 120 -2.64 15.03 23.30
N LEU A 121 -3.44 14.88 24.36
CA LEU A 121 -4.52 13.88 24.40
C LEU A 121 -5.75 14.43 23.69
N SER A 122 -5.95 13.96 22.45
CA SER A 122 -7.12 14.26 21.62
C SER A 122 -7.79 12.95 21.16
N HIS A 123 -8.38 12.24 22.12
CA HIS A 123 -9.01 10.95 21.89
C HIS A 123 -10.48 10.97 22.35
N GLY A 124 -11.39 11.06 21.41
CA GLY A 124 -12.83 11.17 21.69
C GLY A 124 -13.27 12.61 21.97
N GLN A 125 -14.24 12.74 22.85
CA GLN A 125 -14.70 14.05 23.32
C GLN A 125 -13.66 14.66 24.27
N PRO A 126 -13.51 15.99 24.29
CA PRO A 126 -12.60 16.65 25.22
C PRO A 126 -12.89 16.22 26.67
N GLY A 127 -11.87 15.76 27.38
CA GLY A 127 -11.98 15.32 28.77
C GLY A 127 -12.64 13.96 29.00
N ALA A 128 -12.97 13.22 27.93
CA ALA A 128 -13.57 11.89 28.06
C ALA A 128 -12.60 10.82 28.56
N LEU A 129 -11.31 11.00 28.30
CA LEU A 129 -10.24 10.08 28.71
C LEU A 129 -9.12 10.84 29.42
N SER A 130 -8.48 10.16 30.35
CA SER A 130 -7.29 10.61 31.05
C SER A 130 -6.12 9.63 30.83
N CYS A 131 -4.95 9.98 31.28
CA CYS A 131 -3.75 9.15 31.14
C CYS A 131 -3.94 7.76 31.78
N ILE A 132 -4.59 7.71 32.94
CA ILE A 132 -4.80 6.46 33.70
C ILE A 132 -5.92 5.58 33.14
N ASP A 133 -6.70 6.04 32.17
CA ASP A 133 -7.66 5.17 31.47
C ASP A 133 -6.97 4.17 30.53
N CYS A 134 -5.70 4.43 30.26
CA CYS A 134 -4.88 3.59 29.38
C CYS A 134 -3.60 3.10 30.03
N HIS A 135 -2.92 3.94 30.81
CA HIS A 135 -1.65 3.65 31.46
C HIS A 135 -1.85 3.13 32.88
N HIS A 136 -1.20 2.00 33.19
CA HIS A 136 -1.26 1.42 34.53
C HIS A 136 -0.71 2.41 35.58
N PRO A 137 -1.46 2.74 36.63
CA PRO A 137 -1.10 3.79 37.57
C PRO A 137 0.19 3.53 38.36
N GLU A 138 0.51 2.26 38.61
CA GLU A 138 1.71 1.88 39.38
C GLU A 138 2.80 1.30 38.47
N LYS A 139 2.43 0.41 37.53
CA LYS A 139 3.36 -0.27 36.59
C LYS A 139 3.44 0.50 35.29
N ARG A 140 4.14 1.62 35.27
CA ARG A 140 4.16 2.58 34.15
C ARG A 140 4.69 2.05 32.82
N ASP A 141 5.40 0.94 32.83
CA ASP A 141 5.86 0.24 31.61
C ASP A 141 4.73 -0.55 30.93
N PHE A 142 3.52 -0.54 31.52
CA PHE A 142 2.36 -1.29 31.05
C PHE A 142 1.15 -0.40 30.84
N LEU A 143 0.26 -0.87 29.98
CA LEU A 143 -1.11 -0.39 29.88
C LEU A 143 -1.99 -1.20 30.85
N GLU A 144 -3.18 -0.71 31.10
CA GLU A 144 -4.17 -1.36 31.96
C GLU A 144 -5.50 -1.55 31.22
N ASP A 145 -6.08 -2.72 31.33
CA ASP A 145 -7.42 -2.97 30.81
C ASP A 145 -8.51 -2.51 31.81
N LYS A 146 -9.76 -2.49 31.37
CA LYS A 146 -10.90 -2.12 32.22
C LYS A 146 -11.12 -3.02 33.45
N LYS A 147 -10.40 -4.13 33.55
CA LYS A 147 -10.46 -5.08 34.68
C LYS A 147 -9.24 -4.96 35.60
N GLY A 148 -8.34 -4.02 35.34
CA GLY A 148 -7.11 -3.85 36.11
C GLY A 148 -5.97 -4.79 35.71
N ASN A 149 -6.08 -5.53 34.60
CA ASN A 149 -5.01 -6.38 34.15
C ASN A 149 -3.97 -5.58 33.37
N THR A 150 -2.70 -5.90 33.59
CA THR A 150 -1.59 -5.32 32.84
C THR A 150 -1.58 -5.78 31.40
N ILE A 151 -1.42 -4.86 30.46
CA ILE A 151 -1.20 -5.11 29.05
C ILE A 151 0.17 -4.59 28.64
N ASP A 152 0.98 -5.43 28.05
CA ASP A 152 2.27 -5.02 27.47
C ASP A 152 2.04 -4.05 26.31
N LEU A 153 2.90 -3.03 26.16
CA LEU A 153 2.80 -2.02 25.11
C LEU A 153 2.82 -2.61 23.70
N ASP A 154 3.53 -3.73 23.50
CA ASP A 154 3.52 -4.46 22.23
C ASP A 154 2.18 -5.15 21.95
N HIS A 155 1.32 -5.25 22.94
CA HIS A 155 -0.03 -5.80 22.85
C HIS A 155 -1.14 -4.75 22.98
N SER A 156 -0.85 -3.49 22.65
CA SER A 156 -1.78 -2.37 22.78
C SER A 156 -3.12 -2.59 22.06
N TYR A 157 -3.18 -3.45 21.04
CA TYR A 157 -4.42 -3.85 20.38
C TYR A 157 -5.46 -4.46 21.33
N GLN A 158 -5.01 -5.04 22.46
CA GLN A 158 -5.91 -5.56 23.49
C GLN A 158 -6.67 -4.43 24.20
N LEU A 159 -5.97 -3.34 24.50
CA LEU A 159 -6.58 -2.15 25.08
C LEU A 159 -7.50 -1.44 24.07
N CYS A 160 -6.97 -1.13 22.89
CA CYS A 160 -7.73 -0.44 21.83
C CYS A 160 -9.03 -1.17 21.50
N GLY A 161 -8.95 -2.49 21.40
CA GLY A 161 -10.07 -3.35 21.04
C GLY A 161 -11.19 -3.43 22.09
N GLN A 162 -11.00 -2.90 23.31
CA GLN A 162 -12.07 -2.85 24.32
C GLN A 162 -13.15 -1.83 23.96
N CYS A 163 -12.80 -0.77 23.27
CA CYS A 163 -13.72 0.24 22.77
C CYS A 163 -13.90 0.12 21.25
N HIS A 164 -12.82 -0.15 20.52
CA HIS A 164 -12.79 -0.27 19.06
C HIS A 164 -12.93 -1.74 18.60
N PHE A 165 -13.95 -2.43 19.12
CA PHE A 165 -14.15 -3.87 18.90
C PHE A 165 -14.39 -4.24 17.43
N ARG A 166 -15.03 -3.38 16.64
CA ARG A 166 -15.24 -3.59 15.20
C ARG A 166 -13.90 -3.53 14.46
N GLN A 167 -13.13 -2.46 14.68
CA GLN A 167 -11.82 -2.28 14.07
C GLN A 167 -10.85 -3.40 14.48
N LYS A 168 -10.94 -3.88 15.73
CA LYS A 168 -10.19 -5.06 16.19
C LYS A 168 -10.62 -6.32 15.44
N SER A 169 -11.91 -6.53 15.24
CA SER A 169 -12.44 -7.66 14.46
C SER A 169 -11.92 -7.62 13.00
N ASP A 170 -12.00 -6.45 12.38
CA ASP A 170 -11.50 -6.23 11.02
C ASP A 170 -9.97 -6.41 10.94
N TRP A 171 -9.24 -6.00 11.96
CA TRP A 171 -7.79 -6.19 12.08
C TRP A 171 -7.44 -7.68 12.22
N LEU A 172 -8.16 -8.42 13.04
CA LEU A 172 -8.02 -9.87 13.14
C LEU A 172 -8.30 -10.55 11.80
N GLY A 173 -9.33 -10.11 11.09
CA GLY A 173 -9.72 -10.63 9.78
C GLY A 173 -8.82 -10.18 8.62
N GLY A 174 -7.98 -9.15 8.82
CA GLY A 174 -7.12 -8.60 7.78
C GLY A 174 -7.77 -7.53 6.91
N ALA A 175 -8.99 -7.10 7.23
CA ALA A 175 -9.67 -6.00 6.55
C ALA A 175 -9.19 -4.62 7.03
N HIS A 176 -8.57 -4.57 8.22
CA HIS A 176 -7.95 -3.39 8.80
C HIS A 176 -6.51 -3.68 9.19
N GLY A 177 -5.65 -2.67 9.14
CA GLY A 177 -4.22 -2.84 9.40
C GLY A 177 -3.45 -3.37 8.18
N LYS A 178 -2.14 -3.42 8.31
CA LYS A 178 -1.24 -3.84 7.23
C LYS A 178 -0.50 -5.12 7.60
N ARG A 179 -0.55 -6.10 6.71
CA ARG A 179 0.35 -7.26 6.76
C ARG A 179 1.73 -6.84 6.28
N THR A 180 2.77 -7.16 7.04
CA THR A 180 4.14 -6.73 6.76
C THR A 180 4.88 -7.66 5.82
N LYS A 181 4.39 -8.88 5.66
CA LYS A 181 5.03 -9.90 4.82
C LYS A 181 4.06 -10.43 3.77
N TYR A 182 4.61 -11.27 2.90
CA TYR A 182 3.88 -11.90 1.81
C TYR A 182 2.54 -12.47 2.27
N TRP A 183 1.59 -12.53 1.35
CA TRP A 183 0.27 -13.10 1.57
C TRP A 183 0.33 -14.58 2.02
N ALA A 184 1.40 -15.32 1.68
CA ALA A 184 1.70 -16.67 2.12
C ALA A 184 2.73 -16.67 3.26
N GLY A 185 2.72 -17.72 4.10
CA GLY A 185 3.61 -17.90 5.25
C GLY A 185 3.05 -17.31 6.55
N GLU A 186 3.90 -17.23 7.57
CA GLU A 186 3.50 -16.76 8.89
C GLU A 186 2.96 -15.33 8.82
N ARG A 187 1.78 -15.11 9.40
CA ARG A 187 1.13 -13.82 9.40
C ARG A 187 1.80 -12.88 10.39
N VAL A 188 2.30 -11.76 9.88
CA VAL A 188 2.80 -10.64 10.67
C VAL A 188 2.02 -9.41 10.31
N ILE A 189 1.45 -8.72 11.29
CA ILE A 189 0.65 -7.51 11.08
C ILE A 189 1.13 -6.35 11.94
N PHE A 190 0.87 -5.15 11.47
CA PHE A 190 1.10 -3.94 12.23
C PHE A 190 0.22 -3.89 13.46
N ASN A 191 0.78 -3.41 14.57
CA ASN A 191 0.01 -3.04 15.74
C ASN A 191 -0.84 -1.78 15.45
N CYS A 192 -1.90 -1.56 16.21
CA CYS A 192 -2.72 -0.35 16.07
C CYS A 192 -1.87 0.93 16.16
N THR A 193 -0.96 0.98 17.13
CA THR A 193 -0.09 2.12 17.39
C THR A 193 1.06 2.29 16.38
N THR A 194 1.23 1.38 15.43
CA THR A 194 2.16 1.55 14.31
C THR A 194 1.66 2.61 13.32
N CYS A 195 0.35 2.74 13.19
CA CYS A 195 -0.29 3.69 12.27
C CYS A 195 -1.02 4.81 13.00
N HIS A 196 -1.60 4.52 14.16
CA HIS A 196 -2.35 5.49 14.94
C HIS A 196 -1.52 6.00 16.12
N ASP A 197 -1.41 7.32 16.25
CA ASP A 197 -0.94 7.91 17.49
C ASP A 197 -1.97 7.61 18.59
N PRO A 198 -1.62 6.89 19.66
CA PRO A 198 -2.58 6.52 20.70
C PRO A 198 -3.18 7.74 21.42
N HIS A 199 -2.48 8.86 21.45
CA HIS A 199 -2.95 10.09 22.09
C HIS A 199 -3.81 10.96 21.17
N SER A 200 -3.64 10.83 19.85
CA SER A 200 -4.44 11.52 18.83
C SER A 200 -4.70 10.59 17.63
N PRO A 201 -5.49 9.51 17.81
CA PRO A 201 -5.57 8.43 16.83
C PRO A 201 -6.36 8.76 15.56
N ARG A 202 -7.05 9.90 15.54
CA ARG A 202 -7.88 10.29 14.39
C ARG A 202 -6.99 10.82 13.26
N PHE A 203 -7.11 10.21 12.08
CA PHE A 203 -6.55 10.79 10.87
C PHE A 203 -7.40 11.97 10.40
N GLU A 204 -6.74 12.96 9.83
CA GLU A 204 -7.43 13.99 9.07
C GLU A 204 -8.14 13.37 7.88
N LYS A 205 -9.32 13.90 7.56
CA LYS A 205 -10.07 13.47 6.38
C LYS A 205 -9.25 13.78 5.14
N ARG A 206 -8.74 12.76 4.50
CA ARG A 206 -8.11 12.85 3.18
C ARG A 206 -9.17 12.50 2.15
N PHE A 207 -9.62 13.48 1.42
CA PHE A 207 -10.38 13.21 0.21
C PHE A 207 -9.37 12.84 -0.88
N PRO A 208 -9.46 11.66 -1.50
CA PRO A 208 -8.68 11.41 -2.70
C PRO A 208 -9.06 12.49 -3.71
N ALA A 209 -8.08 13.15 -4.30
CA ALA A 209 -8.33 14.03 -5.43
C ALA A 209 -8.91 13.17 -6.55
N THR A 210 -10.21 13.23 -6.73
CA THR A 210 -10.87 12.59 -7.87
C THR A 210 -10.57 13.43 -9.09
N TYR A 211 -9.56 13.05 -9.83
CA TYR A 211 -9.27 13.62 -11.15
C TYR A 211 -10.23 13.00 -12.17
N SER A 212 -11.49 13.31 -12.06
CA SER A 212 -12.36 13.25 -13.22
C SER A 212 -12.29 14.63 -13.86
N PRO A 213 -11.58 14.80 -14.99
CA PRO A 213 -11.69 16.05 -15.72
C PRO A 213 -13.18 16.23 -16.08
N PRO A 214 -13.73 17.45 -15.97
CA PRO A 214 -15.08 17.70 -16.41
C PRO A 214 -15.18 17.25 -17.86
N ILE A 215 -16.15 16.41 -18.16
CA ILE A 215 -16.49 16.03 -19.52
C ILE A 215 -17.12 17.28 -20.13
N ASN A 216 -16.36 18.00 -20.97
CA ASN A 216 -16.86 19.10 -21.77
C ASN A 216 -17.68 18.55 -22.94
#